data_45dfddfbcd29d46d707f04f607053a54
#
_entry.id   45dfddfbcd29d46d707f04f607053a54
#
_cell.length_a   1.000
_cell.length_b   1.000
_cell.length_c   1.000
_cell.angle_alpha   90.00
_cell.angle_beta   90.00
_cell.angle_gamma   90.00
#
_symmetry.space_group_name_H-M   'P 1'
#
loop_
_entity.id
_entity.type
_entity.pdbx_description
1 polymer ?
#
loop_
_entity_poly.entity_id
_entity_poly.type
_entity_poly.pdbx_seq_one_letter_code
_entity_poly.pdbx_strand_id
1 'polypeptide(L)'
;MSLQPLLSASPAIQLHAYAAMLAFGLGAHVLFLPKGDKTHRRLGRVWAALMVIVAVSSFLIWESRMFGLFSPIHLLSVATLVLVWRGIAAARSRKIIAHLRIMQITYLGALVVAGWFTFMPGRIMNEVVFGPEGGNPVESALFFAVSIAVGAAVIMLLRRANRARPRQAA
;
A
#
# COMPACT_ATOMS: atom_id res chain seq x y z
N MET A 1 3.83 -9.87 19.63
CA MET A 1 3.68 -8.62 18.86
C MET A 1 4.18 -7.45 19.68
N SER A 2 5.10 -6.65 19.17
CA SER A 2 5.63 -5.45 19.84
C SER A 2 5.92 -4.39 18.78
N LEU A 3 5.51 -3.14 19.03
CA LEU A 3 5.83 -2.02 18.13
C LEU A 3 7.25 -1.47 18.36
N GLN A 4 7.96 -1.96 19.38
CA GLN A 4 9.28 -1.46 19.75
C GLN A 4 10.29 -1.44 18.60
N PRO A 5 10.41 -2.49 17.75
CA PRO A 5 11.34 -2.46 16.61
C PRO A 5 11.07 -1.31 15.63
N LEU A 6 9.79 -0.99 15.41
CA LEU A 6 9.42 0.13 14.55
C LEU A 6 9.62 1.49 15.23
N LEU A 7 9.31 1.60 16.51
CA LEU A 7 9.46 2.84 17.28
C LEU A 7 10.92 3.23 17.52
N SER A 8 11.83 2.24 17.58
CA SER A 8 13.28 2.47 17.68
C SER A 8 13.97 2.65 16.32
N ALA A 9 13.27 2.44 15.21
CA ALA A 9 13.80 2.62 13.87
C ALA A 9 14.02 4.10 13.54
N SER A 10 14.78 4.39 12.49
CA SER A 10 15.03 5.76 12.04
C SER A 10 13.72 6.48 11.66
N PRO A 11 13.64 7.81 11.78
CA PRO A 11 12.45 8.58 11.42
C PRO A 11 12.00 8.35 9.96
N ALA A 12 12.95 8.09 9.05
CA ALA A 12 12.66 7.79 7.66
C ALA A 12 11.91 6.46 7.51
N ILE A 13 12.31 5.42 8.25
CA ILE A 13 11.66 4.12 8.27
C ILE A 13 10.27 4.23 8.90
N GLN A 14 10.14 4.95 10.00
CA GLN A 14 8.84 5.17 10.65
C GLN A 14 7.86 5.88 9.71
N LEU A 15 8.28 6.98 9.08
CA LEU A 15 7.46 7.71 8.11
C LEU A 15 7.04 6.81 6.96
N HIS A 16 7.99 6.05 6.39
CA HIS A 16 7.72 5.10 5.29
C HIS A 16 6.69 4.05 5.71
N ALA A 17 6.90 3.40 6.84
CA ALA A 17 6.04 2.31 7.31
C ALA A 17 4.61 2.81 7.60
N TYR A 18 4.45 3.92 8.33
CA TYR A 18 3.12 4.47 8.62
C TYR A 18 2.41 4.93 7.34
N ALA A 19 3.12 5.62 6.44
CA ALA A 19 2.54 6.02 5.16
C ALA A 19 2.14 4.81 4.31
N ALA A 20 2.94 3.74 4.28
CA ALA A 20 2.64 2.52 3.54
C ALA A 20 1.42 1.78 4.11
N MET A 21 1.30 1.66 5.43
CA MET A 21 0.14 1.05 6.08
C MET A 21 -1.16 1.83 5.79
N LEU A 22 -1.11 3.16 5.89
CA LEU A 22 -2.24 4.02 5.53
C LEU A 22 -2.58 3.92 4.05
N ALA A 23 -1.57 3.92 3.17
CA ALA A 23 -1.77 3.77 1.73
C ALA A 23 -2.36 2.40 1.38
N PHE A 24 -1.95 1.34 2.06
CA PHE A 24 -2.50 0.00 1.87
C PHE A 24 -4.00 -0.04 2.18
N GLY A 25 -4.41 0.39 3.35
CA GLY A 25 -5.82 0.40 3.74
C GLY A 25 -6.67 1.35 2.91
N LEU A 26 -6.22 2.60 2.74
CA LEU A 26 -6.94 3.60 1.95
C LEU A 26 -7.01 3.22 0.48
N GLY A 27 -5.94 2.68 -0.09
CA GLY A 27 -5.88 2.24 -1.49
C GLY A 27 -6.86 1.11 -1.77
N ALA A 28 -6.92 0.11 -0.90
CA ALA A 28 -7.92 -0.94 -0.98
C ALA A 28 -9.34 -0.35 -0.99
N HIS A 29 -9.63 0.57 -0.06
CA HIS A 29 -10.94 1.22 -0.01
C HIS A 29 -11.25 1.99 -1.31
N VAL A 30 -10.33 2.83 -1.79
CA VAL A 30 -10.50 3.66 -3.00
C VAL A 30 -10.68 2.81 -4.26
N LEU A 31 -9.99 1.66 -4.36
CA LEU A 31 -10.15 0.75 -5.50
C LEU A 31 -11.57 0.19 -5.60
N PHE A 32 -12.30 0.18 -4.51
CA PHE A 32 -13.66 -0.34 -4.46
C PHE A 32 -14.77 0.72 -4.48
N LEU A 33 -14.45 2.00 -4.33
CA LEU A 33 -15.44 3.08 -4.42
C LEU A 33 -16.03 3.21 -5.84
N PRO A 34 -17.27 3.71 -5.97
CA PRO A 34 -17.82 4.15 -7.24
C PRO A 34 -16.87 5.16 -7.92
N LYS A 35 -16.54 4.89 -9.19
CA LYS A 35 -15.53 5.68 -9.90
C LYS A 35 -16.06 7.06 -10.29
N GLY A 36 -15.24 8.09 -10.07
CA GLY A 36 -15.49 9.45 -10.54
C GLY A 36 -16.38 10.31 -9.63
N ASP A 37 -16.89 9.79 -8.50
CA ASP A 37 -17.62 10.61 -7.53
C ASP A 37 -16.69 11.53 -6.71
N LYS A 38 -17.27 12.40 -5.88
CA LYS A 38 -16.51 13.35 -5.05
C LYS A 38 -15.61 12.63 -4.04
N THR A 39 -16.09 11.54 -3.45
CA THR A 39 -15.38 10.75 -2.43
C THR A 39 -14.20 10.02 -3.03
N HIS A 40 -14.40 9.32 -4.17
CA HIS A 40 -13.30 8.66 -4.90
C HIS A 40 -12.20 9.66 -5.28
N ARG A 41 -12.57 10.86 -5.77
CA ARG A 41 -11.59 11.87 -6.16
C ARG A 41 -10.82 12.46 -4.97
N ARG A 42 -11.48 12.67 -3.80
CA ARG A 42 -10.82 13.18 -2.59
C ARG A 42 -9.87 12.14 -2.00
N LEU A 43 -10.38 10.94 -1.74
CA LEU A 43 -9.58 9.87 -1.15
C LEU A 43 -8.48 9.37 -2.09
N GLY A 44 -8.73 9.36 -3.40
CA GLY A 44 -7.71 9.03 -4.40
C GLY A 44 -6.56 10.02 -4.44
N ARG A 45 -6.81 11.33 -4.20
CA ARG A 45 -5.73 12.33 -4.07
C ARG A 45 -4.91 12.11 -2.80
N VAL A 46 -5.57 11.83 -1.67
CA VAL A 46 -4.88 11.51 -0.41
C VAL A 46 -4.04 10.25 -0.59
N TRP A 47 -4.59 9.21 -1.22
CA TRP A 47 -3.85 7.99 -1.52
C TRP A 47 -2.63 8.24 -2.41
N ALA A 48 -2.79 9.04 -3.47
CA ALA A 48 -1.67 9.39 -4.35
C ALA A 48 -0.57 10.15 -3.60
N ALA A 49 -0.92 11.07 -2.70
CA ALA A 49 0.04 11.78 -1.85
C ALA A 49 0.78 10.82 -0.92
N LEU A 50 0.08 9.88 -0.28
CA LEU A 50 0.70 8.83 0.54
C LEU A 50 1.68 7.98 -0.29
N MET A 51 1.31 7.58 -1.52
CA MET A 51 2.20 6.83 -2.41
C MET A 51 3.47 7.59 -2.78
N VAL A 52 3.37 8.90 -2.96
CA VAL A 52 4.54 9.78 -3.17
C VAL A 52 5.42 9.79 -1.91
N ILE A 53 4.83 9.94 -0.73
CA ILE A 53 5.58 9.89 0.55
C ILE A 53 6.29 8.55 0.71
N VAL A 54 5.60 7.42 0.46
CA VAL A 54 6.20 6.07 0.50
C VAL A 54 7.37 5.95 -0.47
N ALA A 55 7.19 6.39 -1.71
CA ALA A 55 8.23 6.28 -2.72
C ALA A 55 9.44 7.20 -2.43
N VAL A 56 9.20 8.43 -1.96
CA VAL A 56 10.29 9.38 -1.65
C VAL A 56 11.03 8.97 -0.38
N SER A 57 10.31 8.57 0.67
CA SER A 57 10.95 8.13 1.93
C SER A 57 11.80 6.87 1.75
N SER A 58 11.47 6.00 0.80
CA SER A 58 12.27 4.81 0.53
C SER A 58 13.71 5.11 0.07
N PHE A 59 13.95 6.25 -0.58
CA PHE A 59 15.30 6.68 -0.95
C PHE A 59 16.17 7.06 0.26
N LEU A 60 15.56 7.30 1.42
CA LEU A 60 16.25 7.60 2.67
C LEU A 60 16.54 6.34 3.50
N ILE A 61 16.11 5.15 3.02
CA ILE A 61 16.27 3.87 3.71
C ILE A 61 17.41 3.10 3.05
N TRP A 62 18.58 3.08 3.72
CA TRP A 62 19.83 2.55 3.16
C TRP A 62 20.17 1.12 3.62
N GLU A 63 19.29 0.44 4.33
CA GLU A 63 19.59 -0.84 4.98
C GLU A 63 19.77 -2.02 4.00
N SER A 64 19.31 -1.90 2.76
CA SER A 64 19.35 -2.98 1.76
C SER A 64 20.30 -2.64 0.60
N ARG A 65 21.60 -2.48 0.88
CA ARG A 65 22.62 -2.23 -0.16
C ARG A 65 23.00 -3.53 -0.85
N MET A 66 22.33 -3.90 -1.94
CA MET A 66 22.71 -5.07 -2.74
C MET A 66 23.67 -4.75 -3.89
N PHE A 67 23.65 -3.52 -4.41
CA PHE A 67 24.49 -3.07 -5.53
C PHE A 67 25.02 -1.65 -5.26
N GLY A 68 26.03 -1.50 -4.40
CA GLY A 68 26.59 -0.20 -4.05
C GLY A 68 25.56 0.71 -3.39
N LEU A 69 25.26 1.87 -4.01
CA LEU A 69 24.26 2.84 -3.52
C LEU A 69 22.82 2.50 -3.93
N PHE A 70 22.60 1.50 -4.79
CA PHE A 70 21.28 1.17 -5.31
C PHE A 70 20.79 -0.19 -4.79
N SER A 71 19.49 -0.23 -4.50
CA SER A 71 18.73 -1.44 -4.19
C SER A 71 17.58 -1.59 -5.19
N PRO A 72 17.13 -2.81 -5.51
CA PRO A 72 15.92 -3.04 -6.32
C PRO A 72 14.69 -2.25 -5.86
N ILE A 73 14.60 -1.94 -4.55
CA ILE A 73 13.50 -1.14 -4.00
C ILE A 73 13.49 0.31 -4.52
N HIS A 74 14.66 0.90 -4.81
CA HIS A 74 14.73 2.25 -5.39
C HIS A 74 14.16 2.29 -6.82
N LEU A 75 14.38 1.22 -7.61
CA LEU A 75 13.76 1.09 -8.93
C LEU A 75 12.24 0.99 -8.83
N LEU A 76 11.74 0.22 -7.85
CA LEU A 76 10.30 0.14 -7.57
C LEU A 76 9.73 1.50 -7.17
N SER A 77 10.48 2.29 -6.41
CA SER A 77 10.06 3.63 -5.97
C SER A 77 9.97 4.61 -7.15
N VAL A 78 10.95 4.59 -8.06
CA VAL A 78 10.89 5.37 -9.30
C VAL A 78 9.69 4.92 -10.14
N ALA A 79 9.51 3.61 -10.34
CA ALA A 79 8.37 3.07 -11.07
C ALA A 79 7.03 3.50 -10.45
N THR A 80 6.93 3.49 -9.12
CA THR A 80 5.75 3.93 -8.39
C THR A 80 5.43 5.40 -8.65
N LEU A 81 6.42 6.29 -8.59
CA LEU A 81 6.23 7.72 -8.90
C LEU A 81 5.74 7.93 -10.33
N VAL A 82 6.36 7.24 -11.29
CA VAL A 82 5.96 7.30 -12.70
C VAL A 82 4.53 6.78 -12.90
N LEU A 83 4.18 5.65 -12.29
CA LEU A 83 2.85 5.07 -12.40
C LEU A 83 1.77 5.95 -11.75
N VAL A 84 2.02 6.51 -10.57
CA VAL A 84 1.10 7.45 -9.92
C VAL A 84 0.86 8.66 -10.82
N TRP A 85 1.93 9.26 -11.34
CA TRP A 85 1.82 10.39 -12.26
C TRP A 85 1.03 10.04 -13.53
N ARG A 86 1.37 8.93 -14.21
CA ARG A 86 0.65 8.46 -15.42
C ARG A 86 -0.80 8.14 -15.14
N GLY A 87 -1.12 7.56 -13.99
CA GLY A 87 -2.47 7.26 -13.59
C GLY A 87 -3.31 8.52 -13.37
N ILE A 88 -2.74 9.55 -12.74
CA ILE A 88 -3.40 10.85 -12.57
C ILE A 88 -3.59 11.54 -13.94
N ALA A 89 -2.58 11.51 -14.80
CA ALA A 89 -2.66 12.06 -16.15
C ALA A 89 -3.76 11.37 -16.99
N ALA A 90 -3.87 10.05 -16.90
CA ALA A 90 -4.93 9.28 -17.56
C ALA A 90 -6.33 9.69 -17.07
N ALA A 91 -6.50 9.89 -15.75
CA ALA A 91 -7.77 10.37 -15.18
C ALA A 91 -8.13 11.77 -15.68
N ARG A 92 -7.17 12.70 -15.71
CA ARG A 92 -7.35 14.06 -16.23
C ARG A 92 -7.73 14.07 -17.73
N SER A 93 -7.13 13.16 -18.51
CA SER A 93 -7.43 12.97 -19.93
C SER A 93 -8.67 12.12 -20.18
N ARG A 94 -9.49 11.82 -19.16
CA ARG A 94 -10.70 10.98 -19.24
C ARG A 94 -10.46 9.55 -19.78
N LYS A 95 -9.22 9.06 -19.79
CA LYS A 95 -8.86 7.70 -20.15
C LYS A 95 -9.07 6.75 -18.97
N ILE A 96 -10.34 6.53 -18.60
CA ILE A 96 -10.73 5.88 -17.34
C ILE A 96 -10.23 4.44 -17.23
N ILE A 97 -10.25 3.67 -18.33
CA ILE A 97 -9.75 2.28 -18.33
C ILE A 97 -8.24 2.26 -18.07
N ALA A 98 -7.47 3.16 -18.69
CA ALA A 98 -6.04 3.27 -18.45
C ALA A 98 -5.74 3.69 -17.01
N HIS A 99 -6.47 4.70 -16.47
CA HIS A 99 -6.38 5.09 -15.07
C HIS A 99 -6.62 3.89 -14.13
N LEU A 100 -7.71 3.15 -14.34
CA LEU A 100 -8.05 1.99 -13.51
C LEU A 100 -6.93 0.96 -13.49
N ARG A 101 -6.44 0.56 -14.68
CA ARG A 101 -5.36 -0.44 -14.80
C ARG A 101 -4.07 0.02 -14.13
N ILE A 102 -3.66 1.26 -14.38
CA ILE A 102 -2.44 1.81 -13.79
C ILE A 102 -2.54 1.85 -12.26
N MET A 103 -3.66 2.33 -11.69
CA MET A 103 -3.85 2.37 -10.24
C MET A 103 -3.87 0.97 -9.61
N GLN A 104 -4.48 -0.02 -10.26
CA GLN A 104 -4.45 -1.40 -9.81
C GLN A 104 -3.03 -1.98 -9.83
N ILE A 105 -2.27 -1.78 -10.91
CA ILE A 105 -0.88 -2.23 -11.01
C ILE A 105 -0.02 -1.56 -9.94
N THR A 106 -0.20 -0.26 -9.73
CA THR A 106 0.53 0.48 -8.69
C THR A 106 0.22 -0.06 -7.30
N TYR A 107 -1.05 -0.29 -6.98
CA TYR A 107 -1.45 -0.85 -5.68
C TYR A 107 -0.88 -2.25 -5.49
N LEU A 108 -1.05 -3.14 -6.46
CA LEU A 108 -0.57 -4.52 -6.36
C LEU A 108 0.96 -4.60 -6.29
N GLY A 109 1.66 -3.89 -7.16
CA GLY A 109 3.13 -3.94 -7.21
C GLY A 109 3.80 -3.25 -6.01
N ALA A 110 3.40 -2.00 -5.72
CA ALA A 110 4.08 -1.20 -4.71
C ALA A 110 3.59 -1.45 -3.27
N LEU A 111 2.40 -1.97 -3.07
CA LEU A 111 1.86 -2.21 -1.71
C LEU A 111 1.66 -3.68 -1.39
N VAL A 112 1.10 -4.48 -2.32
CA VAL A 112 0.86 -5.91 -2.02
C VAL A 112 2.17 -6.69 -2.16
N VAL A 113 2.85 -6.60 -3.31
CA VAL A 113 4.10 -7.37 -3.53
C VAL A 113 5.22 -6.85 -2.65
N ALA A 114 5.45 -5.52 -2.58
CA ALA A 114 6.47 -4.97 -1.71
C ALA A 114 6.14 -5.18 -0.23
N GLY A 115 4.86 -5.09 0.15
CA GLY A 115 4.38 -5.39 1.49
C GLY A 115 4.71 -6.82 1.93
N TRP A 116 4.58 -7.80 1.03
CA TRP A 116 5.04 -9.16 1.28
C TRP A 116 6.49 -9.20 1.74
N PHE A 117 7.41 -8.55 1.00
CA PHE A 117 8.83 -8.52 1.36
C PHE A 117 9.10 -7.86 2.72
N THR A 118 8.24 -6.94 3.15
CA THR A 118 8.34 -6.25 4.44
C THR A 118 8.13 -7.21 5.62
N PHE A 119 7.38 -8.31 5.43
CA PHE A 119 7.13 -9.33 6.45
C PHE A 119 8.06 -10.54 6.35
N MET A 120 9.05 -10.52 5.47
CA MET A 120 10.04 -11.60 5.40
C MET A 120 10.99 -11.57 6.60
N PRO A 121 11.57 -12.72 7.00
CA PRO A 121 12.53 -12.80 8.10
C PRO A 121 13.66 -11.78 7.97
N GLY A 122 14.10 -11.22 9.12
CA GLY A 122 15.12 -10.19 9.18
C GLY A 122 14.66 -8.79 8.78
N ARG A 123 13.33 -8.55 8.73
CA ARG A 123 12.75 -7.24 8.50
C ARG A 123 12.03 -6.73 9.74
N ILE A 124 12.10 -5.42 9.97
CA ILE A 124 11.49 -4.76 11.14
C ILE A 124 10.00 -5.15 11.33
N MET A 125 9.22 -5.19 10.25
CA MET A 125 7.80 -5.55 10.34
C MET A 125 7.58 -7.04 10.67
N ASN A 126 8.52 -7.91 10.33
CA ASN A 126 8.49 -9.31 10.75
C ASN A 126 8.67 -9.38 12.28
N GLU A 127 9.66 -8.69 12.83
CA GLU A 127 9.88 -8.62 14.28
C GLU A 127 8.71 -7.97 15.04
N VAL A 128 8.07 -6.96 14.45
CA VAL A 128 6.86 -6.34 15.03
C VAL A 128 5.74 -7.36 15.20
N VAL A 129 5.54 -8.23 14.22
CA VAL A 129 4.44 -9.22 14.21
C VAL A 129 4.78 -10.46 15.01
N PHE A 130 5.97 -11.04 14.81
CA PHE A 130 6.35 -12.34 15.36
C PHE A 130 7.24 -12.25 16.61
N GLY A 131 7.76 -11.07 16.93
CA GLY A 131 8.66 -10.84 18.06
C GLY A 131 10.14 -10.85 17.66
N PRO A 132 11.07 -10.74 18.66
CA PRO A 132 12.50 -10.57 18.39
C PRO A 132 13.16 -11.71 17.61
N GLU A 133 12.65 -12.93 17.76
CA GLU A 133 13.12 -14.11 17.01
C GLU A 133 12.68 -14.06 15.54
N GLY A 134 11.69 -13.22 15.23
CA GLY A 134 11.04 -13.17 13.93
C GLY A 134 10.17 -14.40 13.64
N GLY A 135 9.42 -14.35 12.56
CA GLY A 135 8.67 -15.48 12.01
C GLY A 135 9.44 -16.13 10.86
N ASN A 136 9.21 -17.42 10.64
CA ASN A 136 9.75 -18.12 9.49
C ASN A 136 9.04 -17.67 8.17
N PRO A 137 9.57 -17.99 6.98
CA PRO A 137 8.98 -17.60 5.71
C PRO A 137 7.53 -18.05 5.51
N VAL A 138 7.16 -19.22 6.03
CA VAL A 138 5.81 -19.78 5.90
C VAL A 138 4.82 -19.01 6.78
N GLU A 139 5.19 -18.73 8.02
CA GLU A 139 4.37 -17.92 8.95
C GLU A 139 4.15 -16.52 8.40
N SER A 140 5.19 -15.91 7.88
CA SER A 140 5.11 -14.58 7.23
C SER A 140 4.17 -14.61 6.02
N ALA A 141 4.24 -15.65 5.21
CA ALA A 141 3.37 -15.90 4.07
C ALA A 141 1.90 -16.04 4.48
N LEU A 142 1.64 -16.87 5.46
CA LEU A 142 0.30 -17.11 5.98
C LEU A 142 -0.30 -15.84 6.59
N PHE A 143 0.48 -15.12 7.41
CA PHE A 143 0.04 -13.86 8.00
C PHE A 143 -0.39 -12.84 6.93
N PHE A 144 0.43 -12.70 5.89
CA PHE A 144 0.14 -11.76 4.80
C PHE A 144 -1.08 -12.18 3.98
N ALA A 145 -1.18 -13.45 3.62
CA ALA A 145 -2.32 -14.00 2.89
C ALA A 145 -3.64 -13.84 3.68
N VAL A 146 -3.62 -14.15 4.98
CA VAL A 146 -4.76 -13.95 5.88
C VAL A 146 -5.15 -12.48 5.96
N SER A 147 -4.17 -11.58 6.11
CA SER A 147 -4.41 -10.13 6.17
C SER A 147 -5.09 -9.60 4.89
N ILE A 148 -4.67 -10.06 3.72
CA ILE A 148 -5.30 -9.73 2.44
C ILE A 148 -6.72 -10.31 2.37
N ALA A 149 -6.91 -11.57 2.75
CA ALA A 149 -8.21 -12.24 2.73
C ALA A 149 -9.23 -11.54 3.65
N VAL A 150 -8.81 -11.19 4.87
CA VAL A 150 -9.64 -10.44 5.83
C VAL A 150 -9.99 -9.06 5.26
N GLY A 151 -9.03 -8.33 4.73
CA GLY A 151 -9.25 -7.03 4.10
C GLY A 151 -10.25 -7.11 2.94
N ALA A 152 -10.10 -8.09 2.06
CA ALA A 152 -11.03 -8.34 0.95
C ALA A 152 -12.45 -8.70 1.44
N ALA A 153 -12.55 -9.54 2.47
CA ALA A 153 -13.84 -9.92 3.06
C ALA A 153 -14.56 -8.72 3.68
N VAL A 154 -13.86 -7.90 4.46
CA VAL A 154 -14.41 -6.66 5.04
C VAL A 154 -14.92 -5.73 3.95
N ILE A 155 -14.15 -5.51 2.90
CA ILE A 155 -14.55 -4.66 1.78
C ILE A 155 -15.77 -5.23 1.06
N MET A 156 -15.84 -6.54 0.84
CA MET A 156 -17.02 -7.19 0.25
C MET A 156 -18.28 -7.04 1.10
N LEU A 157 -18.14 -7.19 2.42
CA LEU A 157 -19.25 -6.99 3.37
C LEU A 157 -19.77 -5.55 3.35
N LEU A 158 -18.87 -4.57 3.40
CA LEU A 158 -19.22 -3.15 3.32
C LEU A 158 -19.95 -2.82 1.99
N ARG A 159 -19.52 -3.42 0.89
CA ARG A 159 -20.20 -3.26 -0.40
C ARG A 159 -21.60 -3.85 -0.42
N ARG A 160 -21.78 -5.07 0.15
CA ARG A 160 -23.10 -5.69 0.27
C ARG A 160 -24.03 -4.82 1.12
N ALA A 161 -23.56 -4.34 2.27
CA ALA A 161 -24.32 -3.44 3.14
C ALA A 161 -24.73 -2.15 2.44
N ASN A 162 -23.83 -1.53 1.68
CA ASN A 162 -24.13 -0.29 0.94
C ASN A 162 -25.10 -0.51 -0.25
N ARG A 163 -25.10 -1.69 -0.87
CA ARG A 163 -26.06 -2.05 -1.93
C ARG A 163 -27.45 -2.35 -1.38
N ALA A 164 -27.52 -2.86 -0.15
CA ALA A 164 -28.81 -3.18 0.51
C ALA A 164 -29.53 -1.92 1.06
N ARG A 165 -28.88 -0.77 1.15
CA ARG A 165 -29.53 0.48 1.54
C ARG A 165 -30.43 0.97 0.40
N PRO A 166 -31.77 1.13 0.63
CA PRO A 166 -32.65 1.71 -0.39
C PRO A 166 -32.11 3.06 -0.82
N ARG A 167 -32.04 3.32 -2.13
CA ARG A 167 -31.85 4.67 -2.63
C ARG A 167 -33.03 5.49 -2.13
N GLN A 168 -32.83 6.30 -1.10
CA GLN A 168 -33.81 7.32 -0.75
C GLN A 168 -33.98 8.20 -2.00
N ALA A 169 -35.15 8.11 -2.58
CA ALA A 169 -35.56 8.96 -3.69
C ALA A 169 -35.48 10.42 -3.19
N ALA A 170 -34.60 11.21 -3.80
CA ALA A 170 -34.56 12.66 -3.68
C ALA A 170 -35.47 13.24 -4.77
#